data_c9ead8ea854f54761ce2578e9b245c4d
#
_entry.id   c9ead8ea854f54761ce2578e9b245c4d
#
_cell.length_a   1.000
_cell.length_b   1.000
_cell.length_c   1.000
_cell.angle_alpha   90.00
_cell.angle_beta   90.00
_cell.angle_gamma   90.00
#
_symmetry.space_group_name_H-M   'P 1'
#
loop_
_entity.id
_entity.type
_entity.pdbx_description
1 polymer ?
#
loop_
_entity_poly.entity_id
_entity_poly.type
_entity_poly.pdbx_seq_one_letter_code
_entity_poly.pdbx_strand_id
1 'polypeptide(L)'
;VVALRRAGGLAAGAIVVVTMEPCNHYGKTPPCVNALIEARVGTVVYAVADPNGIAGGGAGRLSAAGLQVRSGVLAEQVAAGPLREWLHKQRTGLPHVTWKYATSIDGRSAA
;
A
#
# COMPACT_ATOMS: atom_id res chain seq x y z
N VAL A 1 3.67 -3.97 -9.34
CA VAL A 1 4.01 -4.21 -10.76
C VAL A 1 5.38 -4.85 -10.91
N VAL A 2 6.46 -4.31 -10.29
CA VAL A 2 7.82 -4.89 -10.40
C VAL A 2 7.87 -6.35 -9.90
N ALA A 3 7.27 -6.63 -8.73
CA ALA A 3 7.22 -7.99 -8.19
C ALA A 3 6.50 -8.96 -9.13
N LEU A 4 5.36 -8.56 -9.71
CA LEU A 4 4.61 -9.37 -10.67
C LEU A 4 5.44 -9.67 -11.93
N ARG A 5 6.15 -8.67 -12.47
CA ARG A 5 7.05 -8.89 -13.62
C ARG A 5 8.17 -9.87 -13.31
N ARG A 6 8.75 -9.80 -12.09
CA ARG A 6 9.79 -10.75 -11.66
C ARG A 6 9.25 -12.15 -11.41
N ALA A 7 8.04 -12.28 -10.90
CA ALA A 7 7.38 -13.57 -10.70
C ALA A 7 7.00 -14.24 -12.03
N GLY A 8 6.70 -13.46 -13.08
CA GLY A 8 6.27 -13.99 -14.36
C GLY A 8 5.09 -14.94 -14.21
N GLY A 9 5.18 -16.12 -14.82
CA GLY A 9 4.13 -17.15 -14.76
C GLY A 9 3.84 -17.69 -13.35
N LEU A 10 4.75 -17.54 -12.39
CA LEU A 10 4.55 -17.96 -10.99
C LEU A 10 3.55 -17.07 -10.23
N ALA A 11 3.20 -15.92 -10.80
CA ALA A 11 2.18 -15.05 -10.20
C ALA A 11 0.77 -15.65 -10.32
N ALA A 12 0.51 -16.51 -11.28
CA ALA A 12 -0.80 -17.10 -11.48
C ALA A 12 -1.19 -17.99 -10.28
N GLY A 13 -2.35 -17.74 -9.70
CA GLY A 13 -2.84 -18.42 -8.49
C GLY A 13 -2.14 -18.03 -7.18
N ALA A 14 -1.10 -17.20 -7.22
CA ALA A 14 -0.33 -16.84 -6.04
C ALA A 14 -1.12 -15.93 -5.08
N ILE A 15 -0.64 -15.83 -3.84
CA ILE A 15 -1.10 -14.87 -2.85
C ILE A 15 -0.22 -13.62 -2.92
N VAL A 16 -0.83 -12.46 -3.11
CA VAL A 16 -0.16 -11.16 -3.08
C VAL A 16 -0.49 -10.46 -1.77
N VAL A 17 0.54 -10.06 -1.02
CA VAL A 17 0.40 -9.32 0.24
C VAL A 17 0.94 -7.91 0.04
N VAL A 18 0.13 -6.91 0.41
CA VAL A 18 0.49 -5.49 0.27
C VAL A 18 0.06 -4.70 1.51
N THR A 19 0.72 -3.58 1.76
CA THR A 19 0.42 -2.73 2.92
C THR A 19 -0.88 -1.94 2.76
N MET A 20 -1.19 -1.51 1.54
CA MET A 20 -2.37 -0.70 1.24
C MET A 20 -3.18 -1.33 0.11
N GLU A 21 -4.49 -1.05 0.11
CA GLU A 21 -5.40 -1.46 -0.96
C GLU A 21 -4.82 -1.12 -2.34
N PRO A 22 -4.80 -2.08 -3.30
CA PRO A 22 -4.35 -1.79 -4.66
C PRO A 22 -5.18 -0.71 -5.32
N CYS A 23 -4.53 0.31 -5.84
CA CYS A 23 -5.19 1.46 -6.46
C CYS A 23 -6.02 1.08 -7.70
N ASN A 24 -7.14 1.79 -7.88
CA ASN A 24 -8.09 1.60 -8.98
C ASN A 24 -8.22 2.85 -9.86
N HIS A 25 -7.22 3.70 -9.92
CA HIS A 25 -7.23 4.91 -10.75
C HIS A 25 -6.04 4.95 -11.70
N TYR A 26 -6.20 5.68 -12.80
CA TYR A 26 -5.11 6.04 -13.70
C TYR A 26 -4.40 7.29 -13.16
N GLY A 27 -3.14 7.13 -12.80
CA GLY A 27 -2.24 8.21 -12.44
C GLY A 27 -1.08 8.31 -13.44
N LYS A 28 0.15 8.40 -12.96
CA LYS A 28 1.34 8.29 -13.82
C LYS A 28 1.52 6.90 -14.41
N THR A 29 0.90 5.91 -13.81
CA THR A 29 0.91 4.51 -14.24
C THR A 29 -0.53 3.96 -14.24
N PRO A 30 -0.81 2.89 -15.00
CA PRO A 30 -2.09 2.20 -14.92
C PRO A 30 -2.39 1.68 -13.51
N PRO A 31 -3.68 1.44 -13.17
CA PRO A 31 -4.09 0.92 -11.87
C PRO A 31 -3.39 -0.38 -11.51
N CYS A 32 -2.98 -0.53 -10.23
CA CYS A 32 -2.38 -1.78 -9.75
C CYS A 32 -3.34 -2.97 -9.89
N VAL A 33 -4.65 -2.75 -9.76
CA VAL A 33 -5.68 -3.78 -10.00
C VAL A 33 -5.56 -4.44 -11.35
N ASN A 34 -5.28 -3.68 -12.41
CA ASN A 34 -5.13 -4.23 -13.76
C ASN A 34 -4.00 -5.25 -13.82
N ALA A 35 -2.82 -4.90 -13.30
CA ALA A 35 -1.67 -5.78 -13.29
C ALA A 35 -1.91 -7.06 -12.47
N LEU A 36 -2.68 -6.98 -11.37
CA LEU A 36 -3.03 -8.14 -10.55
C LEU A 36 -3.98 -9.08 -11.29
N ILE A 37 -4.99 -8.53 -11.97
CA ILE A 37 -5.95 -9.30 -12.77
C ILE A 37 -5.24 -9.97 -13.96
N GLU A 38 -4.43 -9.22 -14.70
CA GLU A 38 -3.65 -9.73 -15.85
C GLU A 38 -2.69 -10.84 -15.44
N ALA A 39 -2.05 -10.72 -14.27
CA ALA A 39 -1.17 -11.75 -13.72
C ALA A 39 -1.95 -12.96 -13.16
N ARG A 40 -3.28 -12.94 -13.13
CA ARG A 40 -4.16 -14.00 -12.64
C ARG A 40 -3.82 -14.44 -11.23
N VAL A 41 -3.49 -13.51 -10.33
CA VAL A 41 -3.24 -13.85 -8.92
C VAL A 41 -4.50 -14.43 -8.28
N GLY A 42 -4.35 -15.37 -7.34
CA GLY A 42 -5.47 -16.04 -6.70
C GLY A 42 -6.07 -15.23 -5.56
N THR A 43 -5.22 -14.66 -4.73
CA THR A 43 -5.63 -13.93 -3.52
C THR A 43 -4.85 -12.64 -3.35
N VAL A 44 -5.52 -11.58 -2.95
CA VAL A 44 -4.90 -10.32 -2.55
C VAL A 44 -5.21 -10.06 -1.07
N VAL A 45 -4.16 -9.87 -0.28
CA VAL A 45 -4.24 -9.54 1.15
C VAL A 45 -3.68 -8.14 1.35
N TYR A 46 -4.45 -7.25 1.98
CA TYR A 46 -3.96 -5.91 2.31
C TYR A 46 -4.31 -5.49 3.74
N ALA A 47 -3.50 -4.58 4.29
CA ALA A 47 -3.68 -4.13 5.65
C ALA A 47 -4.69 -2.97 5.73
N VAL A 48 -4.45 -1.88 5.02
CA VAL A 48 -5.21 -0.62 5.14
C VAL A 48 -5.94 -0.32 3.83
N ALA A 49 -7.22 -0.01 3.93
CA ALA A 49 -8.00 0.50 2.80
C ALA A 49 -7.46 1.87 2.36
N ASP A 50 -7.53 2.18 1.08
CA ASP A 50 -7.12 3.49 0.58
C ASP A 50 -8.17 4.56 0.95
N PRO A 51 -7.85 5.53 1.82
CA PRO A 51 -8.78 6.58 2.20
C PRO A 51 -9.02 7.62 1.10
N ASN A 52 -8.26 7.58 0.01
CA ASN A 52 -8.44 8.47 -1.12
C ASN A 52 -9.61 7.97 -1.98
N GLY A 53 -10.73 8.69 -1.97
CA GLY A 53 -11.93 8.34 -2.73
C GLY A 53 -11.73 8.20 -4.24
N ILE A 54 -10.66 8.80 -4.80
CA ILE A 54 -10.31 8.67 -6.23
C ILE A 54 -9.56 7.37 -6.51
N ALA A 55 -8.69 6.95 -5.57
CA ALA A 55 -7.78 5.81 -5.75
C ALA A 55 -8.34 4.51 -5.17
N GLY A 56 -9.29 4.59 -4.25
CA GLY A 56 -9.92 3.46 -3.59
C GLY A 56 -10.82 2.63 -4.50
N GLY A 57 -11.44 1.60 -3.92
CA GLY A 57 -12.34 0.69 -4.64
C GLY A 57 -11.64 -0.44 -5.40
N GLY A 58 -10.34 -0.59 -5.20
CA GLY A 58 -9.57 -1.68 -5.81
C GLY A 58 -10.02 -3.05 -5.34
N ALA A 59 -10.36 -3.19 -4.06
CA ALA A 59 -10.87 -4.43 -3.48
C ALA A 59 -12.13 -4.92 -4.18
N GLY A 60 -13.11 -4.04 -4.38
CA GLY A 60 -14.35 -4.36 -5.08
C GLY A 60 -14.11 -4.81 -6.52
N ARG A 61 -13.22 -4.12 -7.24
CA ARG A 61 -12.88 -4.48 -8.62
C ARG A 61 -12.15 -5.83 -8.72
N LEU A 62 -11.23 -6.12 -7.79
CA LEU A 62 -10.55 -7.42 -7.73
C LEU A 62 -11.54 -8.54 -7.45
N SER A 63 -12.45 -8.35 -6.49
CA SER A 63 -13.51 -9.32 -6.18
C SER A 63 -14.44 -9.55 -7.38
N ALA A 64 -14.85 -8.48 -8.07
CA ALA A 64 -15.67 -8.59 -9.27
C ALA A 64 -14.96 -9.34 -10.42
N ALA A 65 -13.62 -9.31 -10.45
CA ALA A 65 -12.80 -10.07 -11.39
C ALA A 65 -12.53 -11.53 -10.94
N GLY A 66 -13.13 -11.96 -9.82
CA GLY A 66 -13.04 -13.35 -9.32
C GLY A 66 -11.85 -13.64 -8.41
N LEU A 67 -11.06 -12.63 -8.01
CA LEU A 67 -9.96 -12.80 -7.08
C LEU A 67 -10.48 -12.83 -5.63
N GLN A 68 -9.85 -13.63 -4.79
CA GLN A 68 -10.11 -13.56 -3.36
C GLN A 68 -9.44 -12.31 -2.77
N VAL A 69 -10.16 -11.56 -1.94
CA VAL A 69 -9.64 -10.35 -1.29
C VAL A 69 -9.80 -10.46 0.22
N ARG A 70 -8.73 -10.19 0.96
CA ARG A 70 -8.71 -10.11 2.43
C ARG A 70 -8.14 -8.77 2.86
N SER A 71 -8.90 -8.03 3.66
CA SER A 71 -8.53 -6.72 4.19
C SER A 71 -8.26 -6.75 5.70
N GLY A 72 -7.60 -5.72 6.21
CA GLY A 72 -7.44 -5.49 7.65
C GLY A 72 -6.32 -6.30 8.32
N VAL A 73 -5.55 -7.07 7.57
CA VAL A 73 -4.45 -7.87 8.13
C VAL A 73 -3.32 -6.97 8.61
N LEU A 74 -3.05 -6.95 9.92
CA LEU A 74 -2.06 -6.09 10.56
C LEU A 74 -2.30 -4.58 10.31
N ALA A 75 -3.58 -4.16 10.21
CA ALA A 75 -3.93 -2.80 9.82
C ALA A 75 -3.37 -1.73 10.77
N GLU A 76 -3.43 -1.96 12.08
CA GLU A 76 -2.92 -1.02 13.09
C GLU A 76 -1.40 -0.87 12.99
N GLN A 77 -0.67 -1.98 12.89
CA GLN A 77 0.78 -1.98 12.78
C GLN A 77 1.25 -1.29 11.50
N VAL A 78 0.57 -1.54 10.39
CA VAL A 78 0.88 -0.92 9.10
C VAL A 78 0.53 0.56 9.11
N ALA A 79 -0.58 0.95 9.71
CA ALA A 79 -0.99 2.35 9.82
C ALA A 79 -0.07 3.17 10.75
N ALA A 80 0.41 2.58 11.84
CA ALA A 80 1.35 3.20 12.77
C ALA A 80 2.80 3.16 12.30
N GLY A 81 3.14 2.28 11.37
CA GLY A 81 4.46 2.05 10.81
C GLY A 81 4.61 2.66 9.40
N PRO A 82 4.71 1.82 8.36
CA PRO A 82 5.11 2.26 7.01
C PRO A 82 4.15 3.23 6.33
N LEU A 83 2.89 3.31 6.76
CA LEU A 83 1.91 4.23 6.19
C LEU A 83 1.62 5.46 7.06
N ARG A 84 2.27 5.61 8.22
CA ARG A 84 1.97 6.66 9.20
C ARG A 84 2.00 8.06 8.60
N GLU A 85 3.07 8.42 7.91
CA GLU A 85 3.26 9.75 7.35
C GLU A 85 2.24 10.06 6.25
N TRP A 86 2.01 9.09 5.40
CA TRP A 86 1.05 9.22 4.31
C TRP A 86 -0.39 9.31 4.83
N LEU A 87 -0.78 8.43 5.76
CA LEU A 87 -2.11 8.47 6.40
C LEU A 87 -2.33 9.77 7.20
N HIS A 88 -1.28 10.30 7.85
CA HIS A 88 -1.35 11.59 8.52
C HIS A 88 -1.77 12.68 7.52
N LYS A 89 -1.08 12.76 6.37
CA LYS A 89 -1.41 13.72 5.33
C LYS A 89 -2.85 13.53 4.79
N GLN A 90 -3.27 12.28 4.58
CA GLN A 90 -4.63 12.02 4.08
C GLN A 90 -5.72 12.47 5.07
N ARG A 91 -5.47 12.31 6.37
CA ARG A 91 -6.44 12.67 7.43
C ARG A 91 -6.45 14.15 7.76
N THR A 92 -5.32 14.80 7.72
CA THR A 92 -5.15 16.18 8.21
C THR A 92 -4.96 17.23 7.13
N GLY A 93 -4.57 16.81 5.91
CA GLY A 93 -4.12 17.70 4.84
C GLY A 93 -2.72 18.27 5.07
N LEU A 94 -2.12 18.06 6.24
CA LEU A 94 -0.83 18.62 6.63
C LEU A 94 0.31 17.60 6.40
N PRO A 95 1.54 18.08 6.10
CA PRO A 95 2.70 17.19 6.03
C PRO A 95 3.02 16.61 7.40
N HIS A 96 3.44 15.35 7.43
CA HIS A 96 4.05 14.75 8.62
C HIS A 96 5.52 15.17 8.68
N VAL A 97 5.92 15.81 9.77
CA VAL A 97 7.29 16.28 9.96
C VAL A 97 8.00 15.36 10.95
N THR A 98 9.13 14.82 10.55
CA THR A 98 10.04 14.06 11.41
C THR A 98 11.36 14.81 11.50
N TRP A 99 11.70 15.26 12.70
CA TRP A 99 13.00 15.88 12.94
C TRP A 99 13.93 14.85 13.60
N LYS A 100 14.95 14.45 12.89
CA LYS A 100 16.03 13.59 13.40
C LYS A 100 17.23 14.44 13.75
N TYR A 101 17.69 14.36 14.99
CA TYR A 101 18.91 15.01 15.44
C TYR A 101 19.76 14.04 16.27
N ALA A 102 21.06 14.23 16.26
CA ALA A 102 22.02 13.50 17.11
C ALA A 102 22.75 14.52 17.98
N THR A 103 22.61 14.40 19.27
CA THR A 103 23.27 15.29 20.23
C THR A 103 23.86 14.47 21.38
N SER A 104 24.87 15.04 22.06
CA SER A 104 25.26 14.58 23.39
C SER A 104 24.15 14.87 24.41
N ILE A 105 24.29 14.34 25.62
CA ILE A 105 23.28 14.50 26.70
C ILE A 105 23.10 15.98 27.10
N ASP A 106 24.12 16.80 26.89
CA ASP A 106 24.11 18.27 27.10
C ASP A 106 23.64 19.07 25.88
N GLY A 107 23.11 18.40 24.85
CA GLY A 107 22.49 19.04 23.68
C GLY A 107 23.46 19.52 22.61
N ARG A 108 24.75 19.19 22.65
CA ARG A 108 25.71 19.57 21.63
C ARG A 108 25.69 18.58 20.46
N SER A 109 25.66 19.08 19.24
CA SER A 109 25.89 18.29 18.04
C SER A 109 27.39 18.12 17.78
N ALA A 110 27.81 16.91 17.45
CA ALA A 110 29.16 16.70 16.93
C ALA A 110 29.25 17.33 15.53
N ALA A 111 30.30 18.11 15.29
CA ALA A 111 30.67 18.62 13.96
C ALA A 111 31.48 17.55 13.22
#